data_aae30b357092ccdd1b34d0939fdf4b52
#
_entry.id   aae30b357092ccdd1b34d0939fdf4b52
#
_cell.length_a   1.000
_cell.length_b   1.000
_cell.length_c   1.000
_cell.angle_alpha   90.00
_cell.angle_beta   90.00
_cell.angle_gamma   90.00
#
_symmetry.space_group_name_H-M   'P 1'
#
loop_
_entity.id
_entity.type
_entity.pdbx_description
1 polymer ?
#
loop_
_entity_poly.entity_id
_entity_poly.type
_entity_poly.pdbx_seq_one_letter_code
_entity_poly.pdbx_strand_id
1 'polypeptide(L)'
;MRRTIAVSPAPTLEPQPPWNRQRRLLLLSPLLALPAARAASNLVATPAQMLGPFYPLRPDAAAGNDLTTVDGKGRAQGRALRIVGRVTDTTGRALPGLLVEIWQTNAHGRYHHPHDDSAAPLDPNFRGYGRATTGMDGAYRFATIMPVAYPGRTPHVHCRLSRGERELLVTQMYLPDATAANARDGLFMSLREAA
;
A
#
# COMPACT_ATOMS: atom_id res chain seq x y z
N MET A 1 -3.93 -2.02 22.86
CA MET A 1 -4.90 -1.43 21.92
C MET A 1 -4.44 -1.74 20.51
N ARG A 2 -5.16 -2.58 19.77
CA ARG A 2 -4.76 -3.05 18.43
C ARG A 2 -5.07 -1.95 17.41
N ARG A 3 -4.06 -1.41 16.73
CA ARG A 3 -4.26 -0.53 15.56
C ARG A 3 -4.05 -1.33 14.30
N THR A 4 -5.15 -1.72 13.70
CA THR A 4 -5.24 -2.43 12.43
C THR A 4 -5.21 -1.42 11.30
N ILE A 5 -4.31 -1.63 10.34
CA ILE A 5 -4.49 -1.02 9.01
C ILE A 5 -5.71 -1.72 8.42
N ALA A 6 -6.84 -1.01 8.33
CA ALA A 6 -8.08 -1.58 7.85
C ALA A 6 -8.00 -1.86 6.35
N VAL A 7 -7.96 -3.13 5.98
CA VAL A 7 -8.30 -3.59 4.64
C VAL A 7 -9.82 -3.74 4.62
N SER A 8 -10.52 -2.79 3.99
CA SER A 8 -11.98 -2.86 3.82
C SER A 8 -12.33 -3.81 2.67
N PRO A 9 -13.24 -4.79 2.82
CA PRO A 9 -13.69 -5.63 1.72
C PRO A 9 -14.56 -4.84 0.74
N ALA A 10 -14.49 -5.19 -0.54
CA ALA A 10 -15.28 -4.60 -1.61
C ALA A 10 -16.79 -4.91 -1.44
N PRO A 11 -17.69 -3.97 -1.78
CA PRO A 11 -19.13 -4.20 -1.72
C PRO A 11 -19.58 -5.19 -2.81
N THR A 12 -20.39 -6.17 -2.43
CA THR A 12 -21.12 -7.08 -3.30
C THR A 12 -22.24 -6.33 -4.00
N LEU A 13 -22.33 -6.43 -5.32
CA LEU A 13 -23.44 -5.90 -6.12
C LEU A 13 -24.64 -6.84 -6.02
N GLU A 14 -25.73 -6.37 -5.43
CA GLU A 14 -27.03 -7.02 -5.53
C GLU A 14 -27.79 -6.59 -6.80
N PRO A 15 -28.60 -7.49 -7.43
CA PRO A 15 -29.34 -7.16 -8.64
C PRO A 15 -30.56 -6.29 -8.33
N GLN A 16 -30.77 -5.25 -9.14
CA GLN A 16 -31.87 -4.32 -9.07
C GLN A 16 -33.17 -4.91 -9.64
N PRO A 17 -34.34 -4.74 -9.00
CA PRO A 17 -35.63 -5.15 -9.55
C PRO A 17 -36.19 -4.16 -10.59
N PRO A 18 -37.12 -4.63 -11.49
CA PRO A 18 -37.58 -3.84 -12.62
C PRO A 18 -38.59 -2.75 -12.26
N TRP A 19 -38.50 -1.69 -12.97
CA TRP A 19 -39.33 -0.46 -13.04
C TRP A 19 -40.81 -0.61 -12.73
N ASN A 20 -41.31 0.21 -11.78
CA ASN A 20 -42.76 0.52 -11.72
C ASN A 20 -42.96 2.04 -11.76
N ARG A 21 -43.63 2.50 -12.85
CA ARG A 21 -44.04 3.89 -13.03
C ARG A 21 -45.27 4.18 -12.18
N GLN A 22 -45.08 4.86 -11.05
CA GLN A 22 -46.18 5.59 -10.42
C GLN A 22 -45.77 7.04 -10.14
N ARG A 23 -46.45 7.97 -10.82
CA ARG A 23 -46.38 9.42 -10.59
C ARG A 23 -46.84 9.69 -9.16
N ARG A 24 -45.98 10.23 -8.33
CA ARG A 24 -46.35 10.92 -7.09
C ARG A 24 -45.74 12.31 -7.11
N LEU A 25 -46.64 13.31 -7.01
CA LEU A 25 -46.28 14.71 -6.75
C LEU A 25 -45.42 14.76 -5.48
N LEU A 26 -44.19 15.22 -5.59
CA LEU A 26 -43.34 15.53 -4.45
C LEU A 26 -43.43 17.01 -4.17
N LEU A 27 -44.02 17.33 -3.03
CA LEU A 27 -43.93 18.65 -2.42
C LEU A 27 -42.44 18.95 -2.13
N LEU A 28 -41.90 20.00 -2.74
CA LEU A 28 -40.55 20.49 -2.48
C LEU A 28 -40.52 21.11 -1.08
N SER A 29 -40.09 20.35 -0.09
CA SER A 29 -39.58 20.91 1.15
C SER A 29 -38.12 21.26 0.95
N PRO A 30 -37.66 22.50 1.24
CA PRO A 30 -36.25 22.82 1.19
C PRO A 30 -35.56 22.05 2.35
N LEU A 31 -34.86 20.97 1.99
CA LEU A 31 -33.97 20.27 2.91
C LEU A 31 -32.77 21.20 3.14
N LEU A 32 -32.75 21.90 4.26
CA LEU A 32 -31.56 22.59 4.75
C LEU A 32 -30.48 21.51 4.96
N ALA A 33 -29.59 21.39 3.98
CA ALA A 33 -28.38 20.59 4.12
C ALA A 33 -27.51 21.24 5.18
N LEU A 34 -27.63 20.81 6.43
CA LEU A 34 -26.66 21.11 7.46
C LEU A 34 -25.30 20.56 7.00
N PRO A 35 -24.23 21.39 6.96
CA PRO A 35 -22.91 20.87 6.70
C PRO A 35 -22.61 19.83 7.81
N ALA A 36 -22.46 18.57 7.41
CA ALA A 36 -21.97 17.54 8.32
C ALA A 36 -20.57 17.98 8.78
N ALA A 37 -20.49 18.52 9.99
CA ALA A 37 -19.22 18.81 10.64
C ALA A 37 -18.47 17.48 10.73
N ARG A 38 -17.50 17.26 9.81
CA ARG A 38 -16.56 16.14 9.94
C ARG A 38 -15.76 16.42 11.20
N ALA A 39 -16.02 15.63 12.23
CA ALA A 39 -15.15 15.62 13.39
C ALA A 39 -13.72 15.42 12.88
N ALA A 40 -12.84 16.37 13.17
CA ALA A 40 -11.44 16.27 12.85
C ALA A 40 -10.88 15.06 13.62
N SER A 41 -10.73 13.93 12.95
CA SER A 41 -10.08 12.77 13.52
C SER A 41 -8.59 13.07 13.55
N ASN A 42 -8.03 13.30 14.73
CA ASN A 42 -6.58 13.37 14.91
C ASN A 42 -5.98 11.97 14.69
N LEU A 43 -5.67 11.66 13.44
CA LEU A 43 -5.00 10.42 13.09
C LEU A 43 -3.54 10.51 13.54
N VAL A 44 -3.04 9.42 14.09
CA VAL A 44 -1.60 9.31 14.38
C VAL A 44 -0.85 9.14 13.06
N ALA A 45 0.17 9.96 12.87
CA ALA A 45 1.03 9.85 11.69
C ALA A 45 1.70 8.47 11.63
N THR A 46 1.81 7.91 10.43
CA THR A 46 2.57 6.67 10.20
C THR A 46 4.04 6.92 10.57
N PRO A 47 4.64 6.09 11.43
CA PRO A 47 6.04 6.24 11.82
C PRO A 47 6.97 6.10 10.61
N ALA A 48 7.98 6.95 10.56
CA ALA A 48 9.06 6.82 9.59
C ALA A 48 9.98 5.66 9.98
N GLN A 49 10.51 4.97 8.97
CA GLN A 49 11.53 3.94 9.11
C GLN A 49 12.64 4.15 8.08
N MET A 50 13.71 3.35 8.18
CA MET A 50 14.85 3.47 7.28
C MET A 50 14.51 3.02 5.85
N LEU A 51 15.13 3.66 4.86
CA LEU A 51 15.05 3.29 3.44
C LEU A 51 15.58 1.86 3.21
N GLY A 52 16.60 1.47 3.94
CA GLY A 52 17.30 0.20 3.75
C GLY A 52 18.25 0.20 2.55
N PRO A 53 19.05 -0.87 2.39
CA PRO A 53 20.12 -0.93 1.40
C PRO A 53 19.62 -1.31 -0.02
N PHE A 54 18.35 -1.68 -0.19
CA PHE A 54 17.83 -2.27 -1.44
C PHE A 54 16.85 -1.36 -2.19
N TYR A 55 16.79 -0.07 -1.86
CA TYR A 55 16.10 0.89 -2.72
C TYR A 55 16.84 0.98 -4.07
N PRO A 56 16.15 0.95 -5.21
CA PRO A 56 16.80 0.93 -6.52
C PRO A 56 17.80 2.08 -6.70
N LEU A 57 19.03 1.78 -7.14
CA LEU A 57 20.06 2.78 -7.42
C LEU A 57 19.62 3.77 -8.51
N ARG A 58 18.80 3.28 -9.44
CA ARG A 58 18.17 4.05 -10.51
C ARG A 58 16.70 3.64 -10.59
N PRO A 59 15.81 4.31 -9.85
CA PRO A 59 14.39 4.00 -9.89
C PRO A 59 13.83 4.16 -11.30
N ASP A 60 13.18 3.12 -11.82
CA ASP A 60 12.58 3.16 -13.15
C ASP A 60 11.37 4.10 -13.15
N ALA A 61 11.50 5.22 -13.84
CA ALA A 61 10.42 6.21 -13.96
C ALA A 61 9.20 5.66 -14.74
N ALA A 62 9.39 4.65 -15.58
CA ALA A 62 8.34 3.98 -16.34
C ALA A 62 7.71 2.79 -15.57
N ALA A 63 8.23 2.43 -14.40
CA ALA A 63 7.63 1.37 -13.60
C ALA A 63 6.17 1.69 -13.27
N GLY A 64 5.30 0.72 -13.47
CA GLY A 64 3.89 0.78 -13.11
C GLY A 64 3.64 0.23 -11.70
N ASN A 65 2.36 0.04 -11.43
CA ASN A 65 1.87 -0.52 -10.16
C ASN A 65 1.64 -2.04 -10.19
N ASP A 66 2.01 -2.70 -11.28
CA ASP A 66 2.03 -4.17 -11.39
C ASP A 66 3.47 -4.66 -11.38
N LEU A 67 3.86 -5.34 -10.30
CA LEU A 67 5.18 -5.92 -10.11
C LEU A 67 5.22 -7.38 -10.56
N THR A 68 4.07 -7.97 -10.92
CA THR A 68 3.92 -9.41 -11.18
C THR A 68 4.28 -9.83 -12.60
N THR A 69 4.63 -8.88 -13.47
CA THR A 69 5.05 -9.13 -14.84
C THR A 69 6.20 -8.22 -15.25
N VAL A 70 7.10 -8.75 -16.07
CA VAL A 70 8.16 -8.00 -16.73
C VAL A 70 8.00 -8.21 -18.23
N ASP A 71 7.66 -7.13 -18.96
CA ASP A 71 7.57 -7.10 -20.42
C ASP A 71 6.69 -8.21 -21.04
N GLY A 72 5.65 -8.65 -20.30
CA GLY A 72 4.70 -9.67 -20.76
C GLY A 72 5.27 -11.09 -20.90
N LYS A 73 6.50 -11.35 -20.42
CA LYS A 73 7.22 -12.62 -20.59
C LYS A 73 6.81 -13.74 -19.65
N GLY A 74 5.89 -13.48 -18.73
CA GLY A 74 5.42 -14.45 -17.75
C GLY A 74 4.91 -13.77 -16.50
N ARG A 75 4.57 -14.56 -15.50
CA ARG A 75 4.15 -14.05 -14.18
C ARG A 75 5.17 -14.38 -13.12
N ALA A 76 5.32 -13.46 -12.17
CA ALA A 76 6.14 -13.66 -10.99
C ALA A 76 5.72 -14.92 -10.22
N GLN A 77 6.71 -15.62 -9.68
CA GLN A 77 6.51 -16.74 -8.77
C GLN A 77 5.99 -16.24 -7.41
N GLY A 78 5.30 -17.12 -6.69
CA GLY A 78 4.81 -16.81 -5.36
C GLY A 78 3.31 -16.54 -5.30
N ARG A 79 2.82 -16.30 -4.10
CA ARG A 79 1.40 -16.03 -3.83
C ARG A 79 1.07 -14.58 -4.17
N ALA A 80 0.08 -14.37 -5.02
CA ALA A 80 -0.35 -13.02 -5.38
C ALA A 80 -0.80 -12.21 -4.15
N LEU A 81 -0.43 -10.93 -4.13
CA LEU A 81 -0.81 -9.94 -3.13
C LEU A 81 -1.31 -8.68 -3.84
N ARG A 82 -2.43 -8.14 -3.37
CA ARG A 82 -2.89 -6.82 -3.74
C ARG A 82 -2.70 -5.88 -2.56
N ILE A 83 -1.97 -4.80 -2.77
CA ILE A 83 -1.84 -3.71 -1.80
C ILE A 83 -2.80 -2.60 -2.23
N VAL A 84 -3.67 -2.20 -1.32
CA VAL A 84 -4.60 -1.08 -1.51
C VAL A 84 -4.48 -0.17 -0.31
N GLY A 85 -4.31 1.11 -0.53
CA GLY A 85 -4.16 2.08 0.54
C GLY A 85 -4.67 3.46 0.15
N ARG A 86 -4.69 4.33 1.15
CA ARG A 86 -5.06 5.74 1.00
C ARG A 86 -4.08 6.60 1.80
N VAL A 87 -3.59 7.66 1.19
CA VAL A 87 -2.74 8.64 1.86
C VAL A 87 -3.59 9.84 2.27
N THR A 88 -3.53 10.16 3.56
CA THR A 88 -4.22 11.31 4.15
C THR A 88 -3.26 12.11 5.02
N ASP A 89 -3.58 13.36 5.31
CA ASP A 89 -2.98 14.08 6.43
C ASP A 89 -3.58 13.60 7.77
N THR A 90 -3.05 14.12 8.87
CA THR A 90 -3.50 13.75 10.24
C THR A 90 -4.92 14.19 10.56
N THR A 91 -5.52 15.05 9.73
CA THR A 91 -6.94 15.43 9.84
C THR A 91 -7.85 14.51 9.02
N GLY A 92 -7.30 13.51 8.33
CA GLY A 92 -8.04 12.58 7.48
C GLY A 92 -8.33 13.11 6.07
N ARG A 93 -7.78 14.30 5.71
CA ARG A 93 -7.95 14.85 4.36
C ARG A 93 -7.06 14.08 3.37
N ALA A 94 -7.64 13.69 2.25
CA ALA A 94 -6.94 13.01 1.17
C ALA A 94 -5.77 13.84 0.64
N LEU A 95 -4.67 13.17 0.31
CA LEU A 95 -3.48 13.77 -0.29
C LEU A 95 -3.30 13.25 -1.73
N PRO A 96 -3.89 13.91 -2.73
CA PRO A 96 -3.74 13.52 -4.13
C PRO A 96 -2.38 13.91 -4.70
N GLY A 97 -2.01 13.22 -5.81
CA GLY A 97 -0.82 13.55 -6.60
C GLY A 97 0.49 13.21 -5.91
N LEU A 98 0.49 12.39 -4.86
CA LEU A 98 1.71 11.88 -4.25
C LEU A 98 2.21 10.65 -5.00
N LEU A 99 3.51 10.59 -5.21
CA LEU A 99 4.17 9.39 -5.68
C LEU A 99 4.33 8.41 -4.52
N VAL A 100 3.79 7.22 -4.69
CA VAL A 100 3.97 6.06 -3.82
C VAL A 100 4.90 5.09 -4.54
N GLU A 101 5.98 4.71 -3.91
CA GLU A 101 6.93 3.72 -4.40
C GLU A 101 6.98 2.55 -3.44
N ILE A 102 7.04 1.34 -3.96
CA ILE A 102 7.23 0.14 -3.14
C ILE A 102 8.37 -0.71 -3.70
N TRP A 103 9.09 -1.40 -2.80
CA TRP A 103 10.06 -2.44 -3.18
C TRP A 103 10.09 -3.54 -2.12
N GLN A 104 10.37 -4.74 -2.57
CA GLN A 104 10.31 -5.93 -1.74
C GLN A 104 11.14 -7.08 -2.32
N THR A 105 11.33 -8.12 -1.52
CA THR A 105 11.88 -9.41 -1.95
C THR A 105 10.92 -10.16 -2.86
N ASN A 106 11.48 -11.03 -3.71
CA ASN A 106 10.76 -12.01 -4.51
C ASN A 106 10.27 -13.22 -3.66
N ALA A 107 9.72 -14.25 -4.31
CA ALA A 107 9.24 -15.47 -3.67
C ALA A 107 10.33 -16.32 -3.01
N HIS A 108 11.60 -15.97 -3.22
CA HIS A 108 12.77 -16.67 -2.67
C HIS A 108 13.48 -15.85 -1.59
N GLY A 109 12.96 -14.68 -1.18
CA GLY A 109 13.56 -13.81 -0.18
C GLY A 109 14.71 -12.95 -0.72
N ARG A 110 14.81 -12.75 -2.05
CA ARG A 110 15.86 -11.96 -2.68
C ARG A 110 15.32 -10.68 -3.30
N TYR A 111 16.06 -9.58 -3.12
CA TYR A 111 15.80 -8.33 -3.85
C TYR A 111 16.40 -8.37 -5.26
N HIS A 112 15.73 -7.73 -6.19
CA HIS A 112 16.30 -7.45 -7.51
C HIS A 112 17.21 -6.21 -7.40
N HIS A 113 18.32 -6.35 -6.68
CA HIS A 113 19.24 -5.25 -6.37
C HIS A 113 20.70 -5.75 -6.40
N PRO A 114 21.66 -4.97 -6.96
CA PRO A 114 23.05 -5.40 -7.09
C PRO A 114 23.77 -5.62 -5.74
N HIS A 115 23.28 -5.00 -4.65
CA HIS A 115 23.85 -5.21 -3.32
C HIS A 115 23.22 -6.40 -2.56
N ASP A 116 22.23 -7.09 -3.14
CA ASP A 116 21.74 -8.34 -2.59
C ASP A 116 22.58 -9.49 -3.15
N ASP A 117 23.58 -9.91 -2.38
CA ASP A 117 24.52 -10.98 -2.70
C ASP A 117 24.05 -12.37 -2.26
N SER A 118 22.80 -12.50 -1.81
CA SER A 118 22.23 -13.78 -1.40
C SER A 118 22.26 -14.80 -2.53
N ALA A 119 22.46 -16.07 -2.17
CA ALA A 119 22.45 -17.17 -3.13
C ALA A 119 21.02 -17.55 -3.61
N ALA A 120 19.99 -16.94 -3.06
CA ALA A 120 18.60 -17.20 -3.47
C ALA A 120 18.39 -16.81 -4.95
N PRO A 121 17.56 -17.54 -5.71
CA PRO A 121 17.37 -17.25 -7.13
C PRO A 121 16.63 -15.93 -7.35
N LEU A 122 16.99 -15.23 -8.44
CA LEU A 122 16.19 -14.14 -8.98
C LEU A 122 14.98 -14.70 -9.70
N ASP A 123 13.85 -13.98 -9.65
CA ASP A 123 12.69 -14.23 -10.49
C ASP A 123 12.69 -13.21 -11.65
N PRO A 124 12.94 -13.64 -12.91
CA PRO A 124 13.01 -12.73 -14.04
C PRO A 124 11.65 -12.08 -14.39
N ASN A 125 10.55 -12.62 -13.86
CA ASN A 125 9.20 -12.11 -14.09
C ASN A 125 8.73 -11.17 -12.98
N PHE A 126 9.53 -10.97 -11.91
CA PHE A 126 9.20 -10.10 -10.81
C PHE A 126 10.02 -8.80 -10.87
N ARG A 127 9.34 -7.65 -10.93
CA ARG A 127 10.03 -6.35 -11.01
C ARG A 127 10.73 -5.95 -9.71
N GLY A 128 10.26 -6.45 -8.56
CA GLY A 128 10.80 -6.10 -7.24
C GLY A 128 10.53 -4.65 -6.79
N TYR A 129 10.20 -3.76 -7.71
CA TYR A 129 9.94 -2.34 -7.52
C TYR A 129 8.73 -1.91 -8.35
N GLY A 130 7.93 -1.00 -7.81
CA GLY A 130 6.80 -0.41 -8.51
C GLY A 130 6.44 0.97 -7.97
N ARG A 131 5.67 1.72 -8.74
CA ARG A 131 5.23 3.06 -8.38
C ARG A 131 3.80 3.34 -8.81
N ALA A 132 3.12 4.20 -8.06
CA ALA A 132 1.77 4.67 -8.32
C ALA A 132 1.63 6.12 -7.87
N THR A 133 0.74 6.88 -8.51
CA THR A 133 0.36 8.22 -8.02
C THR A 133 -0.99 8.14 -7.32
N THR A 134 -1.14 8.80 -6.17
CA THR A 134 -2.41 8.83 -5.46
C THR A 134 -3.47 9.58 -6.24
N GLY A 135 -4.68 8.99 -6.31
CA GLY A 135 -5.86 9.61 -6.92
C GLY A 135 -6.40 10.80 -6.13
N MET A 136 -7.46 11.43 -6.63
CA MET A 136 -8.10 12.59 -6.00
C MET A 136 -8.58 12.31 -4.57
N ASP A 137 -8.93 11.07 -4.28
CA ASP A 137 -9.32 10.58 -2.95
C ASP A 137 -8.12 10.12 -2.10
N GLY A 138 -6.88 10.25 -2.60
CA GLY A 138 -5.66 9.78 -1.96
C GLY A 138 -5.39 8.28 -2.13
N ALA A 139 -6.24 7.55 -2.86
CA ALA A 139 -6.11 6.11 -3.03
C ALA A 139 -4.94 5.72 -3.94
N TYR A 140 -4.31 4.59 -3.63
CA TYR A 140 -3.31 3.92 -4.47
C TYR A 140 -3.49 2.41 -4.40
N ARG A 141 -2.92 1.69 -5.37
CA ARG A 141 -2.97 0.22 -5.41
C ARG A 141 -1.75 -0.34 -6.13
N PHE A 142 -1.36 -1.55 -5.73
CA PHE A 142 -0.34 -2.35 -6.40
C PHE A 142 -0.80 -3.79 -6.55
N ALA A 143 -0.39 -4.43 -7.64
CA ALA A 143 -0.39 -5.87 -7.80
C ALA A 143 1.04 -6.36 -7.57
N THR A 144 1.23 -7.30 -6.64
CA THR A 144 2.54 -7.85 -6.29
C THR A 144 2.40 -9.29 -5.81
N ILE A 145 3.42 -9.83 -5.18
CA ILE A 145 3.43 -11.13 -4.53
C ILE A 145 3.69 -10.96 -3.03
N MET A 146 3.37 -11.98 -2.24
CA MET A 146 3.75 -12.01 -0.83
C MET A 146 5.27 -11.96 -0.71
N PRO A 147 5.84 -10.95 -0.01
CA PRO A 147 7.28 -10.91 0.23
C PRO A 147 7.69 -12.09 1.10
N VAL A 148 8.88 -12.64 0.84
CA VAL A 148 9.47 -13.68 1.68
C VAL A 148 10.54 -13.06 2.56
N ALA A 149 10.62 -13.53 3.79
CA ALA A 149 11.63 -13.11 4.75
C ALA A 149 13.05 -13.35 4.22
N TYR A 150 13.97 -12.49 4.60
CA TYR A 150 15.41 -12.72 4.46
C TYR A 150 16.10 -12.65 5.83
N PRO A 151 17.36 -13.09 5.96
CA PRO A 151 18.00 -13.21 7.26
C PRO A 151 17.90 -11.96 8.13
N GLY A 152 17.39 -12.11 9.34
CA GLY A 152 17.24 -11.04 10.32
C GLY A 152 15.99 -10.17 10.18
N ARG A 153 15.14 -10.40 9.16
CA ARG A 153 13.96 -9.59 8.91
C ARG A 153 12.69 -10.41 8.75
N THR A 154 11.58 -9.87 9.23
CA THR A 154 10.23 -10.37 8.91
C THR A 154 9.84 -10.05 7.46
N PRO A 155 8.89 -10.78 6.84
CA PRO A 155 8.36 -10.39 5.53
C PRO A 155 7.77 -8.97 5.58
N HIS A 156 8.21 -8.10 4.67
CA HIS A 156 7.76 -6.71 4.63
C HIS A 156 7.83 -6.15 3.20
N VAL A 157 7.11 -5.06 2.99
CA VAL A 157 7.17 -4.25 1.78
C VAL A 157 7.61 -2.84 2.18
N HIS A 158 8.71 -2.36 1.63
CA HIS A 158 9.12 -0.97 1.78
C HIS A 158 8.16 -0.04 1.05
N CYS A 159 7.96 1.15 1.59
CA CYS A 159 7.12 2.17 1.01
C CYS A 159 7.78 3.54 1.16
N ARG A 160 7.80 4.30 0.08
CA ARG A 160 8.25 5.70 0.07
C ARG A 160 7.16 6.59 -0.51
N LEU A 161 6.91 7.71 0.13
CA LEU A 161 6.01 8.75 -0.34
C LEU A 161 6.80 10.00 -0.68
N SER A 162 6.52 10.59 -1.85
CA SER A 162 7.15 11.86 -2.25
C SER A 162 6.19 12.77 -3.00
N ARG A 163 6.53 14.07 -3.03
CA ARG A 163 5.87 15.06 -3.87
C ARG A 163 6.94 15.79 -4.67
N GLY A 164 7.02 15.51 -5.97
CA GLY A 164 8.17 15.89 -6.77
C GLY A 164 9.44 15.28 -6.18
N GLU A 165 10.46 16.09 -5.98
CA GLU A 165 11.73 15.65 -5.38
C GLU A 165 11.69 15.54 -3.84
N ARG A 166 10.66 16.12 -3.20
CA ARG A 166 10.56 16.11 -1.74
C ARG A 166 10.05 14.78 -1.22
N GLU A 167 10.89 14.07 -0.48
CA GLU A 167 10.49 12.92 0.33
C GLU A 167 9.61 13.35 1.50
N LEU A 168 8.49 12.68 1.70
CA LEU A 168 7.54 12.94 2.78
C LEU A 168 7.57 11.85 3.85
N LEU A 169 7.78 10.59 3.45
CA LEU A 169 7.80 9.46 4.35
C LEU A 169 8.53 8.30 3.70
N VAL A 170 9.37 7.63 4.47
CA VAL A 170 9.82 6.25 4.21
C VAL A 170 9.32 5.39 5.36
N THR A 171 8.74 4.24 5.05
CA THR A 171 8.23 3.30 6.04
C THR A 171 8.22 1.88 5.48
N GLN A 172 7.72 0.92 6.26
CA GLN A 172 7.56 -0.47 5.84
C GLN A 172 6.15 -0.98 6.19
N MET A 173 5.58 -1.77 5.29
CA MET A 173 4.33 -2.49 5.51
C MET A 173 4.65 -3.90 5.94
N TYR A 174 4.20 -4.27 7.12
CA TYR A 174 4.42 -5.60 7.69
C TYR A 174 3.17 -6.47 7.52
N LEU A 175 3.38 -7.77 7.38
CA LEU A 175 2.29 -8.72 7.23
C LEU A 175 1.74 -9.09 8.61
N PRO A 176 0.42 -8.92 8.85
CA PRO A 176 -0.18 -9.18 10.16
C PRO A 176 -0.08 -10.66 10.59
N ASP A 177 -0.11 -11.56 9.61
CA ASP A 177 -0.06 -13.01 9.88
C ASP A 177 1.34 -13.52 10.20
N ALA A 178 2.39 -12.71 10.01
CA ALA A 178 3.77 -13.07 10.30
C ALA A 178 4.15 -12.85 11.79
N THR A 179 3.25 -13.14 12.72
CA THR A 179 3.35 -12.77 14.15
C THR A 179 4.66 -13.20 14.81
N ALA A 180 5.08 -14.44 14.61
CA ALA A 180 6.32 -14.97 15.20
C ALA A 180 7.59 -14.35 14.59
N ALA A 181 7.57 -13.99 13.30
CA ALA A 181 8.67 -13.30 12.63
C ALA A 181 8.70 -11.83 13.04
N ASN A 182 7.54 -11.16 13.08
CA ASN A 182 7.40 -9.79 13.53
C ASN A 182 7.94 -9.58 14.96
N ALA A 183 7.67 -10.52 15.87
CA ALA A 183 8.14 -10.44 17.26
C ALA A 183 9.67 -10.55 17.40
N ARG A 184 10.38 -11.01 16.37
CA ARG A 184 11.85 -11.15 16.35
C ARG A 184 12.54 -10.07 15.50
N ASP A 185 11.78 -9.26 14.78
CA ASP A 185 12.31 -8.18 13.94
C ASP A 185 12.44 -6.89 14.74
N GLY A 186 13.68 -6.43 14.97
CA GLY A 186 13.95 -5.23 15.75
C GLY A 186 13.32 -3.97 15.19
N LEU A 187 13.24 -3.83 13.85
CA LEU A 187 12.57 -2.67 13.22
C LEU A 187 11.05 -2.69 13.38
N PHE A 188 10.45 -3.89 13.36
CA PHE A 188 9.03 -4.02 13.69
C PHE A 188 8.76 -3.71 15.15
N MET A 189 9.61 -4.21 16.05
CA MET A 189 9.44 -4.01 17.49
C MET A 189 9.61 -2.54 17.89
N SER A 190 10.50 -1.78 17.25
CA SER A 190 10.67 -0.35 17.50
C SER A 190 9.42 0.49 17.22
N LEU A 191 8.51 0.03 16.35
CA LEU A 191 7.22 0.70 16.12
C LEU A 191 6.28 0.64 17.32
N ARG A 192 6.45 -0.35 18.20
CA ARG A 192 5.61 -0.52 19.41
C ARG A 192 6.06 0.39 20.53
N GLU A 193 7.31 0.80 20.54
CA GLU A 193 7.89 1.71 21.53
C GLU A 193 7.60 3.17 21.18
N ALA A 194 7.37 3.46 19.90
CA ALA A 194 7.08 4.80 19.39
C ALA A 194 5.58 5.17 19.39
N ALA A 195 4.68 4.26 19.78
CA ALA A 195 3.22 4.40 19.79
C ALA A 195 2.66 4.55 21.20
#